data_897ea53325b7fee5480cc0155b61af4a
#
_entry.id   897ea53325b7fee5480cc0155b61af4a
#
_cell.length_a   1.000
_cell.length_b   1.000
_cell.length_c   1.000
_cell.angle_alpha   90.00
_cell.angle_beta   90.00
_cell.angle_gamma   90.00
#
_symmetry.space_group_name_H-M   'P 1'
#
loop_
_entity.id
_entity.type
_entity.pdbx_description
1 polymer ?
#
loop_
_entity_poly.entity_id
_entity_poly.type
_entity_poly.pdbx_seq_one_letter_code
_entity_poly.pdbx_strand_id
1 'polypeptide(L)'
;GWIDPADLADHVAHMQQAGATAVLVERDDRLLGAIAVRDELRPEAPEVITALRAGGYQVTMLTGDNHATAAALAAQAGIEHVYAELRPEDKAHLIAELGAHRPTAMVGDGVNDAPALAAADLGIAMGAMGTDVAIETADVALMGQDLRHLPHALAHARRSRQIMVQNVGLSLGIITVLMPLAMFGTLGLATVVLVHELAEVVVIANGVRAGRITPLAGPARDTRRQDNSR
;
A
#
# COMPACT_ATOMS: atom_id res chain seq x y z
N GLY A 1 8.86 -8.83 45.14
CA GLY A 1 8.44 -10.19 45.27
C GLY A 1 8.97 -10.99 44.08
N TRP A 2 9.39 -12.20 44.38
CA TRP A 2 9.88 -13.15 43.39
C TRP A 2 8.69 -13.76 42.68
N ILE A 3 8.78 -13.98 41.36
CA ILE A 3 7.78 -14.74 40.63
C ILE A 3 8.36 -16.15 40.45
N ASP A 4 7.59 -17.16 40.80
CA ASP A 4 7.95 -18.56 40.57
C ASP A 4 8.01 -18.76 39.03
N PRO A 5 9.07 -19.40 38.49
CA PRO A 5 9.12 -19.71 37.07
C PRO A 5 7.91 -20.46 36.54
N ALA A 6 7.27 -21.32 37.36
CA ALA A 6 6.07 -22.04 37.00
C ALA A 6 4.86 -21.10 36.82
N ASP A 7 4.65 -20.18 37.76
CA ASP A 7 3.57 -19.18 37.67
C ASP A 7 3.76 -18.27 36.49
N LEU A 8 5.02 -17.93 36.15
CA LEU A 8 5.32 -17.11 34.99
C LEU A 8 5.06 -17.85 33.68
N ALA A 9 5.33 -19.13 33.59
CA ALA A 9 5.07 -19.95 32.42
C ALA A 9 3.58 -19.95 32.05
N ASP A 10 2.70 -20.07 33.05
CA ASP A 10 1.24 -20.00 32.83
C ASP A 10 0.79 -18.60 32.37
N HIS A 11 1.38 -17.55 32.94
CA HIS A 11 1.09 -16.16 32.52
C HIS A 11 1.57 -15.90 31.08
N VAL A 12 2.77 -16.38 30.73
CA VAL A 12 3.30 -16.28 29.35
C VAL A 12 2.42 -17.03 28.38
N ALA A 13 2.01 -18.27 28.72
CA ALA A 13 1.09 -19.04 27.87
C ALA A 13 -0.25 -18.33 27.67
N HIS A 14 -0.78 -17.71 28.72
CA HIS A 14 -2.02 -16.93 28.62
C HIS A 14 -1.85 -15.66 27.74
N MET A 15 -0.73 -14.94 27.86
CA MET A 15 -0.40 -13.80 27.01
C MET A 15 -0.29 -14.22 25.52
N GLN A 16 0.39 -15.34 25.25
CA GLN A 16 0.53 -15.89 23.91
C GLN A 16 -0.80 -16.37 23.32
N GLN A 17 -1.64 -17.04 24.14
CA GLN A 17 -2.98 -17.43 23.72
C GLN A 17 -3.88 -16.22 23.41
N ALA A 18 -3.64 -15.09 24.09
CA ALA A 18 -4.31 -13.83 23.81
C ALA A 18 -3.71 -13.07 22.61
N GLY A 19 -2.77 -13.67 21.86
CA GLY A 19 -2.15 -13.09 20.65
C GLY A 19 -1.09 -12.04 20.95
N ALA A 20 -0.40 -12.12 22.10
CA ALA A 20 0.69 -11.22 22.44
C ALA A 20 2.05 -11.95 22.35
N THR A 21 3.09 -11.21 21.98
CA THR A 21 4.47 -11.65 22.16
C THR A 21 4.89 -11.38 23.60
N ALA A 22 5.26 -12.43 24.33
CA ALA A 22 5.73 -12.28 25.70
C ALA A 22 7.24 -12.08 25.72
N VAL A 23 7.68 -10.94 26.22
CA VAL A 23 9.10 -10.62 26.44
C VAL A 23 9.42 -10.83 27.91
N LEU A 24 10.35 -11.73 28.22
CA LEU A 24 10.79 -11.99 29.58
C LEU A 24 11.74 -10.88 30.03
N VAL A 25 11.55 -10.39 31.24
CA VAL A 25 12.42 -9.39 31.86
C VAL A 25 13.22 -10.03 32.99
N GLU A 26 14.53 -9.97 32.85
CA GLU A 26 15.49 -10.55 33.80
C GLU A 26 16.46 -9.49 34.31
N ARG A 27 16.89 -9.64 35.55
CA ARG A 27 17.93 -8.83 36.16
C ARG A 27 18.76 -9.72 37.11
N ASP A 28 20.10 -9.70 36.94
CA ASP A 28 21.06 -10.45 37.77
C ASP A 28 20.68 -11.94 37.87
N ASP A 29 20.47 -12.62 36.74
CA ASP A 29 20.02 -14.02 36.60
C ASP A 29 18.69 -14.31 37.31
N ARG A 30 17.85 -13.30 37.49
CA ARG A 30 16.57 -13.39 38.20
C ARG A 30 15.43 -12.85 37.35
N LEU A 31 14.45 -13.71 37.13
CA LEU A 31 13.27 -13.37 36.38
C LEU A 31 12.39 -12.40 37.16
N LEU A 32 12.13 -11.23 36.60
CA LEU A 32 11.32 -10.18 37.21
C LEU A 32 9.88 -10.21 36.73
N GLY A 33 9.62 -10.74 35.52
CA GLY A 33 8.28 -10.77 34.95
C GLY A 33 8.29 -10.97 33.45
N ALA A 34 7.12 -10.84 32.85
CA ALA A 34 6.93 -10.80 31.41
C ALA A 34 6.17 -9.53 31.00
N ILE A 35 6.53 -8.99 29.85
CA ILE A 35 5.83 -7.87 29.21
C ILE A 35 5.11 -8.42 27.98
N ALA A 36 3.79 -8.24 27.92
CA ALA A 36 3.03 -8.57 26.73
C ALA A 36 3.17 -7.43 25.71
N VAL A 37 3.76 -7.72 24.59
CA VAL A 37 3.79 -6.83 23.42
C VAL A 37 2.76 -7.35 22.43
N ARG A 38 1.79 -6.51 22.09
CA ARG A 38 0.75 -6.87 21.13
C ARG A 38 0.78 -5.88 19.99
N ASP A 39 0.88 -6.40 18.80
CA ASP A 39 0.64 -5.62 17.59
C ASP A 39 -0.87 -5.43 17.45
N GLU A 40 -1.29 -4.18 17.34
CA GLU A 40 -2.69 -3.83 17.14
C GLU A 40 -2.92 -3.51 15.68
N LEU A 41 -4.05 -4.02 15.17
CA LEU A 41 -4.49 -3.65 13.83
C LEU A 41 -4.80 -2.15 13.79
N ARG A 42 -4.31 -1.46 12.78
CA ARG A 42 -4.65 -0.06 12.56
C ARG A 42 -6.16 0.08 12.38
N PRO A 43 -6.81 1.06 13.02
CA PRO A 43 -8.26 1.21 12.98
C PRO A 43 -8.83 1.31 11.56
N GLU A 44 -8.07 1.91 10.63
CA GLU A 44 -8.46 2.09 9.24
C GLU A 44 -8.24 0.85 8.36
N ALA A 45 -7.52 -0.18 8.84
CA ALA A 45 -7.14 -1.33 8.02
C ALA A 45 -8.34 -2.08 7.41
N PRO A 46 -9.43 -2.40 8.13
CA PRO A 46 -10.57 -3.11 7.54
C PRO A 46 -11.25 -2.34 6.41
N GLU A 47 -11.36 -1.01 6.56
CA GLU A 47 -11.90 -0.12 5.53
C GLU A 47 -11.01 -0.14 4.27
N VAL A 48 -9.70 -0.02 4.46
CA VAL A 48 -8.71 -0.02 3.37
C VAL A 48 -8.70 -1.35 2.64
N ILE A 49 -8.71 -2.48 3.35
CA ILE A 49 -8.76 -3.82 2.75
C ILE A 49 -10.06 -3.99 1.92
N THR A 50 -11.18 -3.54 2.44
CA THR A 50 -12.47 -3.55 1.73
C THR A 50 -12.39 -2.71 0.45
N ALA A 51 -11.82 -1.52 0.50
CA ALA A 51 -11.65 -0.64 -0.66
C ALA A 51 -10.72 -1.24 -1.72
N LEU A 52 -9.61 -1.87 -1.31
CA LEU A 52 -8.70 -2.58 -2.21
C LEU A 52 -9.39 -3.76 -2.91
N ARG A 53 -10.13 -4.58 -2.17
CA ARG A 53 -10.89 -5.72 -2.72
C ARG A 53 -11.97 -5.24 -3.70
N ALA A 54 -12.69 -4.17 -3.38
CA ALA A 54 -13.65 -3.54 -4.29
C ALA A 54 -12.98 -2.99 -5.55
N GLY A 55 -11.72 -2.55 -5.45
CA GLY A 55 -10.87 -2.18 -6.57
C GLY A 55 -10.34 -3.34 -7.41
N GLY A 56 -10.69 -4.61 -7.05
CA GLY A 56 -10.27 -5.82 -7.77
C GLY A 56 -8.89 -6.32 -7.39
N TYR A 57 -8.33 -5.87 -6.26
CA TYR A 57 -7.08 -6.39 -5.73
C TYR A 57 -7.33 -7.60 -4.82
N GLN A 58 -6.51 -8.62 -4.94
CA GLN A 58 -6.38 -9.66 -3.93
C GLN A 58 -5.39 -9.18 -2.87
N VAL A 59 -5.78 -9.26 -1.59
CA VAL A 59 -4.94 -8.83 -0.49
C VAL A 59 -4.45 -10.04 0.28
N THR A 60 -3.14 -10.08 0.53
CA THR A 60 -2.45 -11.15 1.27
C THR A 60 -1.64 -10.52 2.40
N MET A 61 -1.66 -11.11 3.57
CA MET A 61 -0.85 -10.71 4.71
C MET A 61 0.42 -11.56 4.76
N LEU A 62 1.59 -10.90 4.90
CA LEU A 62 2.87 -11.55 5.15
C LEU A 62 3.42 -11.00 6.48
N THR A 63 3.61 -11.87 7.45
CA THR A 63 4.08 -11.47 8.78
C THR A 63 5.09 -12.44 9.35
N GLY A 64 5.97 -11.94 10.23
CA GLY A 64 6.85 -12.74 11.05
C GLY A 64 6.19 -13.28 12.33
N ASP A 65 4.95 -12.87 12.62
CA ASP A 65 4.20 -13.31 13.79
C ASP A 65 3.83 -14.80 13.68
N ASN A 66 3.50 -15.40 14.83
CA ASN A 66 3.02 -16.76 14.86
C ASN A 66 1.63 -16.90 14.18
N HIS A 67 1.32 -18.10 13.74
CA HIS A 67 0.07 -18.40 13.03
C HIS A 67 -1.20 -17.94 13.75
N ALA A 68 -1.26 -18.07 15.07
CA ALA A 68 -2.45 -17.71 15.85
C ALA A 68 -2.70 -16.21 15.85
N THR A 69 -1.65 -15.41 16.07
CA THR A 69 -1.70 -13.94 16.05
C THR A 69 -2.04 -13.45 14.63
N ALA A 70 -1.33 -13.98 13.63
CA ALA A 70 -1.55 -13.63 12.23
C ALA A 70 -2.99 -13.91 11.78
N ALA A 71 -3.53 -15.07 12.11
CA ALA A 71 -4.91 -15.45 11.78
C ALA A 71 -5.94 -14.53 12.46
N ALA A 72 -5.72 -14.17 13.74
CA ALA A 72 -6.60 -13.26 14.46
C ALA A 72 -6.61 -11.85 13.86
N LEU A 73 -5.45 -11.29 13.53
CA LEU A 73 -5.33 -9.97 12.89
C LEU A 73 -5.92 -9.97 11.49
N ALA A 74 -5.66 -11.01 10.70
CA ALA A 74 -6.20 -11.15 9.36
C ALA A 74 -7.72 -11.24 9.35
N ALA A 75 -8.30 -12.01 10.28
CA ALA A 75 -9.76 -12.11 10.43
C ALA A 75 -10.38 -10.74 10.76
N GLN A 76 -9.76 -9.95 11.65
CA GLN A 76 -10.19 -8.60 11.99
C GLN A 76 -10.07 -7.65 10.80
N ALA A 77 -9.01 -7.78 9.99
CA ALA A 77 -8.79 -6.97 8.80
C ALA A 77 -9.65 -7.40 7.60
N GLY A 78 -10.27 -8.58 7.62
CA GLY A 78 -10.97 -9.16 6.50
C GLY A 78 -10.04 -9.73 5.41
N ILE A 79 -8.82 -10.18 5.78
CA ILE A 79 -7.84 -10.80 4.88
C ILE A 79 -7.99 -12.32 4.93
N GLU A 80 -8.09 -12.95 3.76
CA GLU A 80 -8.30 -14.41 3.63
C GLU A 80 -6.98 -15.19 3.49
N HIS A 81 -5.97 -14.57 2.87
CA HIS A 81 -4.71 -15.22 2.60
C HIS A 81 -3.63 -14.69 3.54
N VAL A 82 -3.05 -15.58 4.34
CA VAL A 82 -2.07 -15.24 5.38
C VAL A 82 -0.89 -16.19 5.32
N TYR A 83 0.30 -15.62 5.32
CA TYR A 83 1.55 -16.32 5.51
C TYR A 83 2.22 -15.78 6.77
N ALA A 84 2.42 -16.64 7.75
CA ALA A 84 2.95 -16.32 9.07
C ALA A 84 4.35 -16.92 9.27
N GLU A 85 5.03 -16.51 10.35
CA GLU A 85 6.36 -17.00 10.75
C GLU A 85 7.43 -16.79 9.67
N LEU A 86 7.28 -15.78 8.81
CA LEU A 86 8.19 -15.48 7.71
C LEU A 86 9.38 -14.65 8.20
N ARG A 87 10.59 -15.06 7.79
CA ARG A 87 11.77 -14.22 7.86
C ARG A 87 11.78 -13.21 6.70
N PRO A 88 12.57 -12.13 6.76
CA PRO A 88 12.66 -11.17 5.66
C PRO A 88 12.97 -11.80 4.30
N GLU A 89 13.85 -12.80 4.26
CA GLU A 89 14.22 -13.53 3.03
C GLU A 89 13.07 -14.37 2.50
N ASP A 90 12.29 -15.01 3.39
CA ASP A 90 11.12 -15.82 3.02
C ASP A 90 10.03 -14.93 2.38
N LYS A 91 9.84 -13.72 2.90
CA LYS A 91 8.92 -12.72 2.33
C LYS A 91 9.33 -12.35 0.90
N ALA A 92 10.62 -12.07 0.68
CA ALA A 92 11.12 -11.71 -0.65
C ALA A 92 10.95 -12.87 -1.66
N HIS A 93 11.24 -14.10 -1.23
CA HIS A 93 11.05 -15.28 -2.08
C HIS A 93 9.58 -15.50 -2.44
N LEU A 94 8.69 -15.39 -1.46
CA LEU A 94 7.24 -15.55 -1.67
C LEU A 94 6.67 -14.45 -2.59
N ILE A 95 7.14 -13.21 -2.45
CA ILE A 95 6.74 -12.11 -3.35
C ILE A 95 7.17 -12.40 -4.78
N ALA A 96 8.39 -12.88 -4.99
CA ALA A 96 8.89 -13.26 -6.32
C ALA A 96 8.07 -14.43 -6.92
N GLU A 97 7.70 -15.43 -6.11
CA GLU A 97 6.85 -16.54 -6.54
C GLU A 97 5.45 -16.05 -6.94
N LEU A 98 4.81 -15.20 -6.13
CA LEU A 98 3.50 -14.63 -6.44
C LEU A 98 3.58 -13.75 -7.71
N GLY A 99 4.65 -12.97 -7.87
CA GLY A 99 4.92 -12.12 -9.03
C GLY A 99 5.04 -12.90 -10.34
N ALA A 100 5.56 -14.12 -10.30
CA ALA A 100 5.65 -14.99 -11.48
C ALA A 100 4.29 -15.33 -12.10
N HIS A 101 3.21 -15.27 -11.32
CA HIS A 101 1.86 -15.63 -11.77
C HIS A 101 0.98 -14.43 -12.08
N ARG A 102 1.16 -13.31 -11.39
CA ARG A 102 0.40 -12.06 -11.59
C ARG A 102 1.16 -10.87 -11.05
N PRO A 103 0.96 -9.66 -11.60
CA PRO A 103 1.59 -8.43 -11.07
C PRO A 103 1.29 -8.27 -9.58
N THR A 104 2.34 -8.13 -8.80
CA THR A 104 2.29 -8.11 -7.34
C THR A 104 2.88 -6.81 -6.79
N ALA A 105 2.15 -6.17 -5.87
CA ALA A 105 2.65 -5.03 -5.12
C ALA A 105 2.95 -5.45 -3.68
N MET A 106 4.11 -5.07 -3.16
CA MET A 106 4.46 -5.19 -1.75
C MET A 106 4.28 -3.84 -1.06
N VAL A 107 3.61 -3.85 0.09
CA VAL A 107 3.44 -2.66 0.94
C VAL A 107 4.09 -2.97 2.28
N GLY A 108 5.04 -2.15 2.71
CA GLY A 108 5.78 -2.35 3.95
C GLY A 108 6.31 -1.04 4.53
N ASP A 109 7.00 -1.12 5.68
CA ASP A 109 7.63 0.04 6.33
C ASP A 109 9.02 0.38 5.76
N GLY A 110 9.58 -0.50 4.94
CA GLY A 110 10.88 -0.32 4.29
C GLY A 110 12.09 -0.64 5.15
N VAL A 111 11.92 -0.96 6.43
CA VAL A 111 13.05 -1.29 7.32
C VAL A 111 13.36 -2.78 7.25
N ASN A 112 12.39 -3.61 7.62
CA ASN A 112 12.54 -5.07 7.61
C ASN A 112 12.07 -5.71 6.30
N ASP A 113 11.28 -4.98 5.52
CA ASP A 113 10.65 -5.46 4.29
C ASP A 113 11.39 -5.02 3.02
N ALA A 114 12.55 -4.35 3.14
CA ALA A 114 13.33 -3.86 2.00
C ALA A 114 13.61 -4.92 0.92
N PRO A 115 14.03 -6.16 1.25
CA PRO A 115 14.21 -7.20 0.25
C PRO A 115 12.92 -7.61 -0.46
N ALA A 116 11.79 -7.64 0.27
CA ALA A 116 10.48 -7.97 -0.28
C ALA A 116 9.92 -6.84 -1.15
N LEU A 117 10.14 -5.57 -0.77
CA LEU A 117 9.81 -4.40 -1.58
C LEU A 117 10.54 -4.40 -2.92
N ALA A 118 11.85 -4.71 -2.88
CA ALA A 118 12.68 -4.81 -4.09
C ALA A 118 12.33 -6.00 -4.99
N ALA A 119 11.77 -7.08 -4.45
CA ALA A 119 11.38 -8.27 -5.19
C ALA A 119 10.00 -8.16 -5.86
N ALA A 120 9.18 -7.19 -5.47
CA ALA A 120 7.85 -6.98 -6.03
C ALA A 120 7.90 -6.26 -7.39
N ASP A 121 6.84 -6.42 -8.21
CA ASP A 121 6.66 -5.59 -9.42
C ASP A 121 6.42 -4.12 -9.08
N LEU A 122 5.93 -3.85 -7.86
CA LEU A 122 5.74 -2.51 -7.31
C LEU A 122 5.98 -2.54 -5.79
N GLY A 123 7.07 -1.97 -5.34
CA GLY A 123 7.38 -1.74 -3.93
C GLY A 123 6.78 -0.42 -3.44
N ILE A 124 5.96 -0.46 -2.39
CA ILE A 124 5.34 0.73 -1.79
C ILE A 124 5.77 0.82 -0.33
N ALA A 125 6.59 1.80 0.01
CA ALA A 125 6.97 2.09 1.38
C ALA A 125 5.96 3.04 2.03
N MET A 126 5.54 2.71 3.26
CA MET A 126 4.64 3.52 4.07
C MET A 126 5.35 4.03 5.32
N GLY A 127 5.04 5.27 5.72
CA GLY A 127 5.64 5.85 6.92
C GLY A 127 7.11 6.28 6.74
N ALA A 128 7.57 6.40 5.52
CA ALA A 128 8.97 6.69 5.13
C ALA A 128 9.50 8.07 5.61
N MET A 129 8.97 8.60 6.70
CA MET A 129 9.50 9.81 7.34
C MET A 129 10.81 9.50 8.06
N GLY A 130 11.91 9.34 7.29
CA GLY A 130 13.26 9.39 7.83
C GLY A 130 14.13 8.14 7.74
N THR A 131 13.76 7.11 7.00
CA THR A 131 14.70 6.03 6.68
C THR A 131 15.08 6.11 5.19
N ASP A 132 16.33 6.49 4.93
CA ASP A 132 16.88 6.56 3.57
C ASP A 132 16.72 5.20 2.83
N VAL A 133 16.82 4.11 3.56
CA VAL A 133 16.69 2.73 3.04
C VAL A 133 15.30 2.44 2.42
N ALA A 134 14.22 2.91 3.05
CA ALA A 134 12.88 2.70 2.52
C ALA A 134 12.64 3.46 1.20
N ILE A 135 13.22 4.67 1.12
CA ILE A 135 13.12 5.53 -0.06
C ILE A 135 13.96 4.99 -1.21
N GLU A 136 15.11 4.38 -0.91
CA GLU A 136 16.01 3.81 -1.92
C GLU A 136 15.52 2.48 -2.49
N THR A 137 14.69 1.74 -1.73
CA THR A 137 14.30 0.36 -2.12
C THR A 137 12.89 0.26 -2.70
N ALA A 138 12.01 1.24 -2.43
CA ALA A 138 10.64 1.24 -2.90
C ALA A 138 10.46 2.10 -4.16
N ASP A 139 9.60 1.67 -5.07
CA ASP A 139 9.20 2.45 -6.26
C ASP A 139 8.34 3.66 -5.90
N VAL A 140 7.56 3.52 -4.82
CA VAL A 140 6.65 4.56 -4.31
C VAL A 140 6.80 4.70 -2.81
N ALA A 141 7.01 5.92 -2.33
CA ALA A 141 6.98 6.25 -0.91
C ALA A 141 5.72 7.06 -0.58
N LEU A 142 4.85 6.50 0.26
CA LEU A 142 3.65 7.19 0.76
C LEU A 142 4.00 7.87 2.08
N MET A 143 3.91 9.20 2.07
CA MET A 143 4.17 10.01 3.26
C MET A 143 3.07 9.81 4.31
N GLY A 144 3.50 9.63 5.56
CA GLY A 144 2.59 9.39 6.68
C GLY A 144 2.24 7.90 6.88
N GLN A 145 1.50 7.64 7.96
CA GLN A 145 1.17 6.27 8.40
C GLN A 145 -0.27 5.86 8.09
N ASP A 146 -1.06 6.73 7.47
CA ASP A 146 -2.47 6.47 7.18
C ASP A 146 -2.61 5.56 5.96
N LEU A 147 -3.07 4.33 6.18
CA LEU A 147 -3.27 3.32 5.14
C LEU A 147 -4.26 3.74 4.04
N ARG A 148 -5.15 4.70 4.30
CA ARG A 148 -6.12 5.21 3.31
C ARG A 148 -5.45 5.87 2.11
N HIS A 149 -4.21 6.32 2.26
CA HIS A 149 -3.42 6.84 1.14
C HIS A 149 -3.21 5.79 0.03
N LEU A 150 -3.12 4.50 0.39
CA LEU A 150 -2.83 3.42 -0.55
C LEU A 150 -3.93 3.24 -1.62
N PRO A 151 -5.21 2.97 -1.30
CA PRO A 151 -6.26 2.83 -2.31
C PRO A 151 -6.43 4.11 -3.14
N HIS A 152 -6.24 5.29 -2.55
CA HIS A 152 -6.29 6.55 -3.28
C HIS A 152 -5.16 6.71 -4.29
N ALA A 153 -3.92 6.38 -3.92
CA ALA A 153 -2.77 6.41 -4.82
C ALA A 153 -2.97 5.44 -6.00
N LEU A 154 -3.43 4.22 -5.73
CA LEU A 154 -3.70 3.21 -6.76
C LEU A 154 -4.84 3.64 -7.69
N ALA A 155 -5.91 4.21 -7.16
CA ALA A 155 -7.02 4.73 -7.96
C ALA A 155 -6.57 5.90 -8.85
N HIS A 156 -5.75 6.81 -8.31
CA HIS A 156 -5.18 7.93 -9.05
C HIS A 156 -4.26 7.45 -10.18
N ALA A 157 -3.38 6.47 -9.91
CA ALA A 157 -2.50 5.89 -10.91
C ALA A 157 -3.28 5.24 -12.06
N ARG A 158 -4.34 4.46 -11.75
CA ARG A 158 -5.23 3.87 -12.77
C ARG A 158 -5.90 4.94 -13.64
N ARG A 159 -6.42 6.00 -13.03
CA ARG A 159 -7.04 7.11 -13.74
C ARG A 159 -6.04 7.83 -14.65
N SER A 160 -4.85 8.12 -14.14
CA SER A 160 -3.78 8.76 -14.91
C SER A 160 -3.36 7.90 -16.11
N ARG A 161 -3.22 6.59 -15.92
CA ARG A 161 -2.95 5.64 -17.01
C ARG A 161 -4.05 5.65 -18.08
N GLN A 162 -5.32 5.67 -17.67
CA GLN A 162 -6.43 5.74 -18.63
C GLN A 162 -6.38 7.02 -19.47
N ILE A 163 -6.13 8.17 -18.85
CA ILE A 163 -6.00 9.45 -19.54
C ILE A 163 -4.80 9.43 -20.51
N MET A 164 -3.67 8.85 -20.07
CA MET A 164 -2.50 8.70 -20.93
C MET A 164 -2.80 7.85 -22.17
N VAL A 165 -3.45 6.68 -21.97
CA VAL A 165 -3.84 5.80 -23.10
C VAL A 165 -4.82 6.50 -24.05
N GLN A 166 -5.78 7.28 -23.52
CA GLN A 166 -6.68 8.09 -24.36
C GLN A 166 -5.92 9.12 -25.20
N ASN A 167 -4.96 9.81 -24.59
CA ASN A 167 -4.16 10.82 -25.29
C ASN A 167 -3.29 10.19 -26.39
N VAL A 168 -2.63 9.08 -26.08
CA VAL A 168 -1.84 8.33 -27.07
C VAL A 168 -2.73 7.84 -28.21
N GLY A 169 -3.89 7.25 -27.90
CA GLY A 169 -4.84 6.77 -28.89
C GLY A 169 -5.37 7.91 -29.79
N LEU A 170 -5.70 9.05 -29.20
CA LEU A 170 -6.15 10.24 -29.94
C LEU A 170 -5.04 10.76 -30.88
N SER A 171 -3.82 10.91 -30.38
CA SER A 171 -2.67 11.38 -31.16
C SER A 171 -2.37 10.45 -32.35
N LEU A 172 -2.33 9.12 -32.10
CA LEU A 172 -2.13 8.13 -33.16
C LEU A 172 -3.27 8.16 -34.19
N GLY A 173 -4.52 8.28 -33.75
CA GLY A 173 -5.67 8.39 -34.64
C GLY A 173 -5.58 9.61 -35.55
N ILE A 174 -5.23 10.77 -35.01
CA ILE A 174 -5.06 12.00 -35.78
C ILE A 174 -3.93 11.86 -36.80
N ILE A 175 -2.77 11.36 -36.39
CA ILE A 175 -1.64 11.15 -37.31
C ILE A 175 -2.01 10.19 -38.45
N THR A 176 -2.69 9.08 -38.08
CA THR A 176 -3.10 8.06 -39.06
C THR A 176 -4.07 8.59 -40.11
N VAL A 177 -4.92 9.57 -39.74
CA VAL A 177 -5.87 10.18 -40.66
C VAL A 177 -5.26 11.35 -41.43
N LEU A 178 -4.56 12.26 -40.74
CA LEU A 178 -4.00 13.45 -41.40
C LEU A 178 -2.85 13.17 -42.35
N MET A 179 -2.02 12.20 -42.01
CA MET A 179 -0.84 11.90 -42.85
C MET A 179 -1.21 11.45 -44.28
N PRO A 180 -2.13 10.49 -44.50
CA PRO A 180 -2.58 10.15 -45.85
C PRO A 180 -3.28 11.32 -46.56
N LEU A 181 -4.16 12.05 -45.87
CA LEU A 181 -4.89 13.18 -46.45
C LEU A 181 -3.94 14.30 -46.93
N ALA A 182 -2.88 14.55 -46.18
CA ALA A 182 -1.83 15.48 -46.57
C ALA A 182 -1.01 14.92 -47.76
N MET A 183 -0.66 13.63 -47.73
CA MET A 183 0.17 12.98 -48.75
C MET A 183 -0.54 12.90 -50.12
N PHE A 184 -1.85 12.69 -50.11
CA PHE A 184 -2.66 12.71 -51.34
C PHE A 184 -3.09 14.11 -51.79
N GLY A 185 -2.66 15.17 -51.07
CA GLY A 185 -2.95 16.55 -51.44
C GLY A 185 -4.43 16.97 -51.25
N THR A 186 -5.24 16.18 -50.53
CA THR A 186 -6.64 16.46 -50.25
C THR A 186 -6.79 17.56 -49.25
N LEU A 187 -5.80 17.79 -48.34
CA LEU A 187 -5.75 18.86 -47.39
C LEU A 187 -4.51 19.74 -47.63
N GLY A 188 -4.73 21.06 -47.67
CA GLY A 188 -3.62 22.01 -47.69
C GLY A 188 -2.83 22.00 -46.38
N LEU A 189 -1.55 22.33 -46.46
CA LEU A 189 -0.62 22.34 -45.32
C LEU A 189 -1.18 23.17 -44.11
N ALA A 190 -1.75 24.33 -44.39
CA ALA A 190 -2.32 25.19 -43.36
C ALA A 190 -3.46 24.49 -42.59
N THR A 191 -4.32 23.75 -43.25
CA THR A 191 -5.41 22.98 -42.64
C THR A 191 -4.88 21.84 -41.78
N VAL A 192 -3.85 21.12 -42.26
CA VAL A 192 -3.20 20.03 -41.48
C VAL A 192 -2.60 20.57 -40.21
N VAL A 193 -1.86 21.69 -40.28
CA VAL A 193 -1.28 22.36 -39.11
C VAL A 193 -2.37 22.80 -38.15
N LEU A 194 -3.43 23.47 -38.63
CA LEU A 194 -4.51 23.93 -37.77
C LEU A 194 -5.18 22.77 -37.00
N VAL A 195 -5.48 21.67 -37.68
CA VAL A 195 -6.08 20.49 -37.05
C VAL A 195 -5.15 19.87 -36.02
N HIS A 196 -3.84 19.83 -36.30
CA HIS A 196 -2.84 19.32 -35.36
C HIS A 196 -2.76 20.17 -34.09
N GLU A 197 -2.69 21.49 -34.22
CA GLU A 197 -2.67 22.43 -33.09
C GLU A 197 -3.94 22.33 -32.22
N LEU A 198 -5.11 22.24 -32.85
CA LEU A 198 -6.38 22.03 -32.12
C LEU A 198 -6.39 20.69 -31.37
N ALA A 199 -5.86 19.65 -31.99
CA ALA A 199 -5.75 18.35 -31.36
C ALA A 199 -4.81 18.37 -30.13
N GLU A 200 -3.70 19.09 -30.22
CA GLU A 200 -2.76 19.26 -29.12
C GLU A 200 -3.43 19.96 -27.93
N VAL A 201 -4.23 21.00 -28.16
CA VAL A 201 -5.01 21.66 -27.11
C VAL A 201 -5.96 20.69 -26.41
N VAL A 202 -6.63 19.79 -27.18
CA VAL A 202 -7.52 18.76 -26.61
C VAL A 202 -6.74 17.76 -25.77
N VAL A 203 -5.58 17.28 -26.23
CA VAL A 203 -4.69 16.36 -25.49
C VAL A 203 -4.21 16.99 -24.19
N ILE A 204 -3.78 18.25 -24.22
CA ILE A 204 -3.35 19.01 -23.04
C ILE A 204 -4.51 19.15 -22.05
N ALA A 205 -5.68 19.58 -22.53
CA ALA A 205 -6.87 19.73 -21.69
C ALA A 205 -7.31 18.42 -21.04
N ASN A 206 -7.21 17.29 -21.76
CA ASN A 206 -7.46 15.97 -21.20
C ASN A 206 -6.37 15.58 -20.19
N GLY A 207 -5.10 15.92 -20.43
CA GLY A 207 -3.98 15.68 -19.52
C GLY A 207 -4.16 16.40 -18.17
N VAL A 208 -4.66 17.65 -18.18
CA VAL A 208 -4.93 18.41 -16.95
C VAL A 208 -5.94 17.72 -16.04
N ARG A 209 -6.83 16.87 -16.59
CA ARG A 209 -7.77 16.07 -15.79
C ARG A 209 -7.05 15.03 -14.90
N ALA A 210 -5.86 14.59 -15.28
CA ALA A 210 -5.06 13.67 -14.45
C ALA A 210 -4.58 14.36 -13.16
N GLY A 211 -4.28 15.66 -13.20
CA GLY A 211 -3.84 16.42 -12.02
C GLY A 211 -4.94 16.73 -11.00
N ARG A 212 -6.21 16.44 -11.30
CA ARG A 212 -7.30 16.64 -10.34
C ARG A 212 -7.32 15.51 -9.31
N ILE A 213 -6.69 15.75 -8.16
CA ILE A 213 -6.70 14.85 -7.01
C ILE A 213 -8.05 15.02 -6.29
N THR A 214 -8.74 13.91 -6.02
CA THR A 214 -9.88 13.92 -5.09
C THR A 214 -9.30 14.00 -3.67
N PRO A 215 -9.60 15.04 -2.89
CA PRO A 215 -9.11 15.14 -1.52
C PRO A 215 -9.55 13.91 -0.71
N LEU A 216 -8.65 13.40 0.13
CA LEU A 216 -9.03 12.43 1.16
C LEU A 216 -10.09 13.08 2.04
N ALA A 217 -11.19 12.38 2.30
CA ALA A 217 -12.09 12.75 3.38
C ALA A 217 -11.26 12.68 4.67
N GLY A 218 -10.94 13.83 5.26
CA GLY A 218 -10.20 13.88 6.52
C GLY A 218 -10.94 13.07 7.58
N PRO A 219 -10.24 12.56 8.62
CA PRO A 219 -10.89 11.86 9.71
C PRO A 219 -12.02 12.75 10.24
N ALA A 220 -13.22 12.18 10.38
CA ALA A 220 -14.35 12.87 10.99
C ALA A 220 -13.84 13.44 12.31
N ARG A 221 -13.80 14.77 12.44
CA ARG A 221 -13.43 15.42 13.69
C ARG A 221 -14.40 14.93 14.76
N ASP A 222 -13.89 14.12 15.68
CA ASP A 222 -14.64 13.70 16.86
C ASP A 222 -14.90 14.95 17.72
N THR A 223 -16.06 15.58 17.49
CA THR A 223 -16.52 16.76 18.22
C THR A 223 -16.93 16.45 19.67
N ARG A 224 -16.77 15.20 20.12
CA ARG A 224 -17.18 14.79 21.49
C ARG A 224 -16.20 15.11 22.61
N ARG A 225 -15.00 15.65 22.32
CA ARG A 225 -13.99 15.93 23.36
C ARG A 225 -13.99 17.35 23.93
N GLN A 226 -14.91 18.24 23.55
CA GLN A 226 -14.91 19.62 24.05
C GLN A 226 -15.98 19.96 25.10
N ASP A 227 -16.80 18.99 25.53
CA ASP A 227 -17.92 19.32 26.47
C ASP A 227 -17.73 18.84 27.91
N ASN A 228 -16.51 18.52 28.31
CA ASN A 228 -16.26 18.05 29.69
C ASN A 228 -15.21 18.90 30.44
N SER A 229 -15.16 20.21 30.21
CA SER A 229 -14.39 21.16 31.03
C SER A 229 -15.19 22.44 31.26
N ARG A 230 -16.27 22.31 32.04
CA ARG A 230 -16.89 23.40 32.78
C ARG A 230 -17.39 22.89 34.13
#